data_d577eac41045234645e44098e7ea07cc
#
_entry.id   d577eac41045234645e44098e7ea07cc
#
_cell.length_a   1.000
_cell.length_b   1.000
_cell.length_c   1.000
_cell.angle_alpha   90.00
_cell.angle_beta   90.00
_cell.angle_gamma   90.00
#
_symmetry.space_group_name_H-M   'P 1'
#
loop_
_entity.id
_entity.type
_entity.pdbx_description
1 polymer ?
#
loop_
_entity_poly.entity_id
_entity_poly.type
_entity_poly.pdbx_seq_one_letter_code
_entity_poly.pdbx_strand_id
1 'polypeptide(L)'
;ADLVIGAEEYQNKLAKYRPFAVILTSIDFDHPDFFPDMESYERVFAEFVARIPAQGILVYCADSASVVRVASHARCRMVSYGTLPTSDFQVVDYVPKKMGFLAEKEMVRQAFSVLRAGETYGTFQLQLAGIHNALNATAVLALLFTLKLDNERVKNALARFSGTERRFEYIGE
;
A
#
# COMPACT_ATOMS: atom_id res chain seq x y z
N ALA A 1 3.00 -4.54 -2.47
CA ALA A 1 3.92 -4.84 -3.57
C ALA A 1 4.00 -6.34 -3.67
N ASP A 2 3.39 -6.91 -4.71
CA ASP A 2 3.54 -8.32 -4.97
C ASP A 2 5.02 -8.61 -5.23
N LEU A 3 5.59 -9.52 -4.45
CA LEU A 3 6.89 -10.08 -4.75
C LEU A 3 6.70 -10.85 -6.06
N VAL A 4 6.99 -10.22 -7.19
CA VAL A 4 6.97 -10.92 -8.47
C VAL A 4 8.21 -11.81 -8.52
N ILE A 5 8.08 -13.01 -8.01
CA ILE A 5 9.03 -14.09 -8.27
C ILE A 5 8.68 -14.58 -9.67
N GLY A 6 9.47 -14.20 -10.66
CA GLY A 6 9.25 -14.63 -12.05
C GLY A 6 10.06 -15.89 -12.37
N ALA A 7 10.16 -16.25 -13.64
CA ALA A 7 10.79 -17.49 -14.13
C ALA A 7 12.28 -17.70 -13.74
N GLU A 8 12.90 -16.75 -13.10
CA GLU A 8 14.16 -16.91 -12.36
C GLU A 8 13.85 -17.22 -10.89
N GLU A 9 13.03 -18.20 -10.66
CA GLU A 9 12.31 -18.53 -9.44
C GLU A 9 13.20 -18.87 -8.23
N TYR A 10 14.47 -19.09 -8.44
CA TYR A 10 15.43 -19.45 -7.40
C TYR A 10 16.26 -18.28 -6.86
N GLN A 11 15.95 -17.05 -7.27
CA GLN A 11 16.68 -15.87 -6.80
C GLN A 11 15.75 -14.85 -6.22
N ASN A 12 16.07 -14.38 -5.00
CA ASN A 12 15.41 -13.25 -4.39
C ASN A 12 15.55 -12.00 -5.29
N LYS A 13 14.50 -11.66 -6.04
CA LYS A 13 14.49 -10.49 -6.94
C LYS A 13 14.68 -9.18 -6.19
N LEU A 14 14.19 -9.08 -4.94
CA LEU A 14 14.38 -7.90 -4.12
C LEU A 14 15.88 -7.61 -3.90
N ALA A 15 16.72 -8.64 -3.91
CA ALA A 15 18.17 -8.48 -3.79
C ALA A 15 18.80 -7.65 -4.93
N LYS A 16 18.16 -7.62 -6.10
CA LYS A 16 18.67 -6.92 -7.29
C LYS A 16 18.28 -5.44 -7.33
N TYR A 17 17.28 -5.01 -6.54
CA TYR A 17 16.83 -3.63 -6.53
C TYR A 17 17.63 -2.75 -5.59
N ARG A 18 17.78 -1.49 -5.98
CA ARG A 18 18.31 -0.39 -5.15
C ARG A 18 17.20 0.64 -4.96
N PRO A 19 16.30 0.42 -4.01
CA PRO A 19 15.14 1.28 -3.84
C PRO A 19 15.55 2.63 -3.24
N PHE A 20 14.91 3.70 -3.70
CA PHE A 20 14.97 5.02 -3.06
C PHE A 20 13.70 5.30 -2.24
N ALA A 21 12.55 4.91 -2.78
CA ALA A 21 11.26 5.02 -2.12
C ALA A 21 10.53 3.67 -2.20
N VAL A 22 9.99 3.21 -1.09
CA VAL A 22 9.29 1.93 -0.97
C VAL A 22 7.96 2.14 -0.27
N ILE A 23 6.92 1.49 -0.78
CA ILE A 23 5.66 1.26 -0.07
C ILE A 23 5.62 -0.21 0.30
N LEU A 24 5.52 -0.51 1.60
CA LEU A 24 5.39 -1.85 2.14
C LEU A 24 3.98 -2.04 2.69
N THR A 25 3.15 -2.80 1.97
CA THR A 25 1.71 -2.94 2.25
C THR A 25 1.40 -4.09 3.17
N SER A 26 1.88 -5.29 2.85
CA SER A 26 1.69 -6.50 3.64
C SER A 26 2.87 -7.45 3.45
N ILE A 27 3.06 -8.34 4.43
CA ILE A 27 3.98 -9.46 4.37
C ILE A 27 3.19 -10.65 4.86
N ASP A 28 2.58 -11.37 3.92
CA ASP A 28 1.85 -12.60 4.16
C ASP A 28 2.70 -13.77 3.67
N PHE A 29 2.81 -14.82 4.48
CA PHE A 29 3.68 -15.96 4.15
C PHE A 29 3.23 -16.61 2.85
N ASP A 30 4.12 -16.63 1.88
CA ASP A 30 3.90 -17.22 0.57
C ASP A 30 5.15 -17.98 0.11
N HIS A 31 5.00 -18.84 -0.88
CA HIS A 31 6.09 -19.65 -1.43
C HIS A 31 6.78 -20.58 -0.40
N PRO A 32 6.05 -21.48 0.25
CA PRO A 32 6.62 -22.42 1.25
C PRO A 32 7.69 -23.34 0.66
N ASP A 33 7.73 -23.50 -0.67
CA ASP A 33 8.76 -24.26 -1.38
C ASP A 33 10.15 -23.61 -1.32
N PHE A 34 10.21 -22.30 -1.07
CA PHE A 34 11.44 -21.50 -1.01
C PHE A 34 11.79 -21.03 0.40
N PHE A 35 10.78 -20.82 1.23
CA PHE A 35 10.96 -20.30 2.58
C PHE A 35 10.48 -21.33 3.59
N PRO A 36 11.35 -21.83 4.48
CA PRO A 36 10.97 -22.84 5.46
C PRO A 36 10.02 -22.29 6.53
N ASP A 37 10.06 -20.98 6.77
CA ASP A 37 9.28 -20.33 7.82
C ASP A 37 9.08 -18.82 7.54
N MET A 38 8.20 -18.22 8.33
CA MET A 38 7.90 -16.78 8.27
C MET A 38 9.12 -15.92 8.58
N GLU A 39 10.02 -16.36 9.44
CA GLU A 39 11.21 -15.58 9.81
C GLU A 39 12.16 -15.45 8.62
N SER A 40 12.39 -16.53 7.89
CA SER A 40 13.21 -16.53 6.68
C SER A 40 12.59 -15.65 5.59
N TYR A 41 11.27 -15.64 5.49
CA TYR A 41 10.52 -14.80 4.57
C TYR A 41 10.64 -13.31 4.93
N GLU A 42 10.40 -12.94 6.19
CA GLU A 42 10.56 -11.56 6.70
C GLU A 42 11.99 -11.05 6.53
N ARG A 43 13.00 -11.90 6.70
CA ARG A 43 14.42 -11.55 6.54
C ARG A 43 14.72 -10.97 5.16
N VAL A 44 14.13 -11.51 4.11
CA VAL A 44 14.29 -11.02 2.73
C VAL A 44 13.81 -9.59 2.59
N PHE A 45 12.67 -9.26 3.19
CA PHE A 45 12.12 -7.90 3.18
C PHE A 45 12.95 -6.97 4.09
N ALA A 46 13.43 -7.45 5.23
CA ALA A 46 14.28 -6.69 6.12
C ALA A 46 15.60 -6.28 5.43
N GLU A 47 16.24 -7.21 4.72
CA GLU A 47 17.41 -6.91 3.90
C GLU A 47 17.10 -5.93 2.76
N PHE A 48 15.92 -6.00 2.19
CA PHE A 48 15.49 -5.08 1.14
C PHE A 48 15.30 -3.66 1.67
N VAL A 49 14.55 -3.47 2.76
CA VAL A 49 14.32 -2.13 3.32
C VAL A 49 15.59 -1.53 3.91
N ALA A 50 16.52 -2.35 4.42
CA ALA A 50 17.81 -1.89 4.91
C ALA A 50 18.73 -1.26 3.82
N ARG A 51 18.44 -1.54 2.53
CA ARG A 51 19.16 -0.94 1.39
C ARG A 51 18.63 0.42 0.97
N ILE A 52 17.49 0.85 1.51
CA ILE A 52 16.98 2.20 1.25
C ILE A 52 18.02 3.19 1.82
N PRO A 53 18.55 4.11 1.01
CA PRO A 53 19.56 5.06 1.49
C PRO A 53 18.96 6.00 2.55
N ALA A 54 19.80 6.62 3.38
CA ALA A 54 19.35 7.50 4.47
C ALA A 54 18.43 8.66 3.99
N GLN A 55 18.61 9.12 2.74
CA GLN A 55 17.78 10.13 2.10
C GLN A 55 16.48 9.56 1.47
N GLY A 56 16.34 8.25 1.48
CA GLY A 56 15.19 7.56 0.93
C GLY A 56 13.97 7.59 1.84
N ILE A 57 12.91 6.91 1.41
CA ILE A 57 11.61 6.92 2.08
C ILE A 57 11.06 5.49 2.16
N LEU A 58 10.63 5.09 3.35
CA LEU A 58 9.81 3.90 3.55
C LEU A 58 8.42 4.32 4.05
N VAL A 59 7.40 4.04 3.27
CA VAL A 59 5.99 4.08 3.69
C VAL A 59 5.55 2.67 4.04
N TYR A 60 5.01 2.45 5.24
CA TYR A 60 4.71 1.09 5.70
C TYR A 60 3.36 1.01 6.43
N CYS A 61 2.69 -0.14 6.29
CA CYS A 61 1.41 -0.42 6.93
C CYS A 61 1.62 -0.75 8.41
N ALA A 62 1.12 0.10 9.31
CA ALA A 62 1.21 -0.08 10.75
C ALA A 62 0.23 -1.13 11.30
N ASP A 63 -0.78 -1.51 10.53
CA ASP A 63 -1.78 -2.51 10.93
C ASP A 63 -1.24 -3.96 10.87
N SER A 64 -0.07 -4.16 10.23
CA SER A 64 0.57 -5.48 10.09
C SER A 64 1.81 -5.58 10.98
N ALA A 65 1.78 -6.50 11.94
CA ALA A 65 2.90 -6.74 12.84
C ALA A 65 4.19 -7.16 12.11
N SER A 66 4.06 -7.99 11.05
CA SER A 66 5.19 -8.41 10.19
C SER A 66 5.81 -7.23 9.48
N VAL A 67 4.97 -6.34 8.91
CA VAL A 67 5.44 -5.12 8.25
C VAL A 67 6.16 -4.21 9.23
N VAL A 68 5.64 -4.02 10.44
CA VAL A 68 6.28 -3.19 11.49
C VAL A 68 7.64 -3.76 11.89
N ARG A 69 7.74 -5.09 12.10
CA ARG A 69 9.04 -5.73 12.40
C ARG A 69 10.06 -5.50 11.29
N VAL A 70 9.66 -5.72 10.04
CA VAL A 70 10.53 -5.51 8.89
C VAL A 70 10.91 -4.05 8.72
N ALA A 71 9.95 -3.12 8.87
CA ALA A 71 10.20 -1.69 8.74
C ALA A 71 11.26 -1.18 9.73
N SER A 72 11.38 -1.79 10.94
CA SER A 72 12.37 -1.41 11.95
C SER A 72 13.84 -1.56 11.48
N HIS A 73 14.09 -2.32 10.40
CA HIS A 73 15.41 -2.47 9.80
C HIS A 73 15.79 -1.33 8.83
N ALA A 74 14.84 -0.48 8.46
CA ALA A 74 15.13 0.67 7.59
C ALA A 74 15.92 1.76 8.33
N ARG A 75 16.82 2.44 7.60
CA ARG A 75 17.64 3.55 8.11
C ARG A 75 17.33 4.88 7.44
N CYS A 76 16.19 4.93 6.75
CA CYS A 76 15.72 6.09 6.01
C CYS A 76 14.56 6.78 6.74
N ARG A 77 13.98 7.81 6.13
CA ARG A 77 12.74 8.41 6.60
C ARG A 77 11.61 7.40 6.53
N MET A 78 10.97 7.16 7.66
CA MET A 78 9.83 6.25 7.80
C MET A 78 8.53 7.01 7.96
N VAL A 79 7.46 6.54 7.31
CA VAL A 79 6.11 7.10 7.41
C VAL A 79 5.12 5.93 7.50
N SER A 80 4.40 5.88 8.59
CA SER A 80 3.40 4.84 8.83
C SER A 80 2.04 5.22 8.26
N TYR A 81 1.27 4.23 7.82
CA TYR A 81 -0.15 4.38 7.51
C TYR A 81 -0.93 3.18 7.99
N GLY A 82 -2.22 3.36 8.21
CA GLY A 82 -3.08 2.27 8.68
C GLY A 82 -4.42 2.77 9.20
N THR A 83 -5.13 1.91 9.93
CA THR A 83 -6.36 2.26 10.64
C THR A 83 -6.10 2.63 12.11
N LEU A 84 -4.92 2.29 12.63
CA LEU A 84 -4.56 2.56 14.01
C LEU A 84 -4.36 4.06 14.26
N PRO A 85 -4.82 4.60 15.41
CA PRO A 85 -4.63 6.01 15.77
C PRO A 85 -3.18 6.45 15.89
N THR A 86 -2.26 5.48 16.02
CA THR A 86 -0.81 5.73 16.10
C THR A 86 -0.14 5.88 14.74
N SER A 87 -0.87 5.68 13.64
CA SER A 87 -0.35 5.84 12.28
C SER A 87 -0.17 7.32 11.93
N ASP A 88 0.93 7.67 11.23
CA ASP A 88 1.15 9.04 10.72
C ASP A 88 0.03 9.47 9.75
N PHE A 89 -0.46 8.53 8.94
CA PHE A 89 -1.62 8.68 8.06
C PHE A 89 -2.66 7.62 8.43
N GLN A 90 -3.72 8.05 9.11
CA GLN A 90 -4.78 7.18 9.59
C GLN A 90 -5.98 7.21 8.67
N VAL A 91 -6.46 6.06 8.23
CA VAL A 91 -7.75 5.91 7.54
C VAL A 91 -8.87 5.92 8.57
N VAL A 92 -9.82 6.81 8.38
CA VAL A 92 -11.04 6.91 9.20
C VAL A 92 -12.26 7.08 8.29
N ASP A 93 -13.46 6.98 8.85
CA ASP A 93 -14.74 7.22 8.17
C ASP A 93 -14.86 6.45 6.84
N TYR A 94 -14.40 5.20 6.82
CA TYR A 94 -14.54 4.34 5.66
C TYR A 94 -16.01 3.98 5.43
N VAL A 95 -16.56 4.48 4.33
CA VAL A 95 -17.96 4.22 3.94
C VAL A 95 -18.00 3.58 2.55
N PRO A 96 -18.28 2.28 2.45
CA PRO A 96 -18.56 1.65 1.16
C PRO A 96 -19.92 2.15 0.65
N LYS A 97 -19.95 2.80 -0.50
CA LYS A 97 -21.19 3.27 -1.14
C LYS A 97 -21.43 2.52 -2.42
N LYS A 98 -22.51 1.72 -2.45
CA LYS A 98 -23.01 1.13 -3.68
C LYS A 98 -23.70 2.23 -4.49
N MET A 99 -23.26 2.46 -5.72
CA MET A 99 -23.90 3.38 -6.65
C MET A 99 -24.39 2.59 -7.85
N GLY A 100 -25.63 2.10 -7.81
CA GLY A 100 -26.38 1.56 -8.94
C GLY A 100 -25.62 0.82 -10.06
N PHE A 101 -26.36 0.22 -10.96
CA PHE A 101 -25.80 -0.41 -12.17
C PHE A 101 -25.72 0.64 -13.29
N LEU A 102 -24.56 0.84 -13.89
CA LEU A 102 -24.39 1.51 -15.16
C LEU A 102 -23.95 0.47 -16.19
N ALA A 103 -24.79 0.18 -17.19
CA ALA A 103 -24.53 -0.83 -18.22
C ALA A 103 -24.12 -2.20 -17.64
N GLU A 104 -24.97 -2.76 -16.76
CA GLU A 104 -24.80 -4.08 -16.13
C GLU A 104 -23.58 -4.21 -15.20
N LYS A 105 -22.80 -3.18 -15.02
CA LYS A 105 -21.66 -3.15 -14.09
C LYS A 105 -22.06 -2.48 -12.78
N GLU A 106 -21.92 -3.20 -11.66
CA GLU A 106 -22.08 -2.60 -10.32
C GLU A 106 -20.95 -1.58 -10.11
N MET A 107 -21.29 -0.30 -10.11
CA MET A 107 -20.34 0.75 -9.78
C MET A 107 -20.27 0.92 -8.27
N VAL A 108 -19.18 0.46 -7.69
CA VAL A 108 -18.88 0.68 -6.28
C VAL A 108 -18.01 1.92 -6.17
N ARG A 109 -18.49 2.90 -5.41
CA ARG A 109 -17.66 4.00 -4.93
C ARG A 109 -17.51 3.87 -3.42
N GLN A 110 -16.34 4.13 -2.93
CA GLN A 110 -16.10 4.25 -1.51
C GLN A 110 -15.53 5.62 -1.19
N ALA A 111 -15.92 6.15 -0.04
CA ALA A 111 -15.33 7.36 0.51
C ALA A 111 -14.60 7.00 1.82
N PHE A 112 -13.52 7.67 2.10
CA PHE A 112 -12.78 7.56 3.34
C PHE A 112 -12.08 8.88 3.63
N SER A 113 -11.88 9.15 4.91
CA SER A 113 -11.10 10.29 5.37
C SER A 113 -9.72 9.81 5.81
N VAL A 114 -8.73 10.67 5.66
CA VAL A 114 -7.39 10.45 6.17
C VAL A 114 -7.08 11.53 7.20
N LEU A 115 -6.66 11.11 8.39
CA LEU A 115 -6.04 11.98 9.37
C LEU A 115 -4.51 11.90 9.22
N ARG A 116 -3.85 13.02 9.44
CA ARG A 116 -2.39 13.10 9.56
C ARG A 116 -2.04 13.77 10.87
N ALA A 117 -1.31 13.08 11.71
CA ALA A 117 -0.98 13.54 13.06
C ALA A 117 -2.25 13.98 13.86
N GLY A 118 -3.36 13.25 13.70
CA GLY A 118 -4.64 13.53 14.36
C GLY A 118 -5.50 14.63 13.72
N GLU A 119 -4.99 15.34 12.71
CA GLU A 119 -5.75 16.39 12.00
C GLU A 119 -6.25 15.90 10.65
N THR A 120 -7.39 16.40 10.18
CA THR A 120 -7.93 16.03 8.88
C THR A 120 -7.00 16.43 7.74
N TYR A 121 -6.42 15.44 7.09
CA TYR A 121 -5.62 15.64 5.87
C TYR A 121 -6.52 15.80 4.64
N GLY A 122 -7.60 15.06 4.57
CA GLY A 122 -8.60 15.17 3.51
C GLY A 122 -9.56 13.99 3.44
N THR A 123 -10.60 14.16 2.61
CA THR A 123 -11.56 13.12 2.26
C THR A 123 -11.37 12.74 0.80
N PHE A 124 -11.34 11.43 0.52
CA PHE A 124 -11.01 10.86 -0.77
C PHE A 124 -12.10 9.91 -1.25
N GLN A 125 -12.17 9.73 -2.56
CA GLN A 125 -13.09 8.79 -3.19
C GLN A 125 -12.30 7.84 -4.10
N LEU A 126 -12.72 6.58 -4.13
CA LEU A 126 -12.19 5.55 -5.02
C LEU A 126 -13.34 4.84 -5.74
N GLN A 127 -13.07 4.38 -6.95
CA GLN A 127 -13.99 3.51 -7.72
C GLN A 127 -13.78 2.02 -7.40
N LEU A 128 -12.88 1.70 -6.48
CA LEU A 128 -12.58 0.34 -6.04
C LEU A 128 -13.16 0.11 -4.66
N ALA A 129 -13.78 -1.06 -4.44
CA ALA A 129 -14.30 -1.45 -3.15
C ALA A 129 -13.20 -2.03 -2.23
N GLY A 130 -13.47 -2.02 -0.93
CA GLY A 130 -12.67 -2.69 0.09
C GLY A 130 -11.69 -1.75 0.81
N ILE A 131 -11.60 -1.94 2.12
CA ILE A 131 -10.73 -1.16 3.01
C ILE A 131 -9.26 -1.22 2.56
N HIS A 132 -8.82 -2.37 2.01
CA HIS A 132 -7.46 -2.54 1.49
C HIS A 132 -7.14 -1.55 0.37
N ASN A 133 -8.11 -1.17 -0.47
CA ASN A 133 -7.91 -0.14 -1.51
C ASN A 133 -7.83 1.26 -0.92
N ALA A 134 -8.57 1.56 0.16
CA ALA A 134 -8.42 2.81 0.89
C ALA A 134 -7.04 2.89 1.57
N LEU A 135 -6.56 1.78 2.16
CA LEU A 135 -5.22 1.68 2.72
C LEU A 135 -4.13 1.87 1.65
N ASN A 136 -4.25 1.20 0.51
CA ASN A 136 -3.30 1.36 -0.61
C ASN A 136 -3.28 2.81 -1.13
N ALA A 137 -4.44 3.44 -1.26
CA ALA A 137 -4.51 4.86 -1.63
C ALA A 137 -3.85 5.75 -0.58
N THR A 138 -4.06 5.46 0.71
CA THR A 138 -3.43 6.21 1.82
C THR A 138 -1.91 6.04 1.81
N ALA A 139 -1.39 4.85 1.49
CA ALA A 139 0.04 4.63 1.32
C ALA A 139 0.63 5.52 0.21
N VAL A 140 -0.08 5.62 -0.92
CA VAL A 140 0.32 6.52 -2.02
C VAL A 140 0.25 7.98 -1.58
N LEU A 141 -0.82 8.40 -0.90
CA LEU A 141 -0.96 9.76 -0.35
C LEU A 141 0.20 10.11 0.60
N ALA A 142 0.57 9.19 1.50
CA ALA A 142 1.67 9.37 2.44
C ALA A 142 3.02 9.55 1.72
N LEU A 143 3.28 8.75 0.68
CA LEU A 143 4.47 8.89 -0.15
C LEU A 143 4.50 10.23 -0.89
N LEU A 144 3.42 10.58 -1.59
CA LEU A 144 3.34 11.79 -2.42
C LEU A 144 3.41 13.07 -1.56
N PHE A 145 2.77 13.05 -0.38
CA PHE A 145 2.94 14.12 0.61
C PHE A 145 4.40 14.29 1.03
N THR A 146 5.08 13.16 1.32
CA THR A 146 6.48 13.17 1.75
C THR A 146 7.41 13.70 0.64
N LEU A 147 7.06 13.45 -0.62
CA LEU A 147 7.71 13.98 -1.81
C LEU A 147 7.28 15.42 -2.16
N LYS A 148 6.38 16.02 -1.38
CA LYS A 148 5.86 17.40 -1.58
C LYS A 148 5.15 17.59 -2.92
N LEU A 149 4.41 16.58 -3.39
CA LEU A 149 3.62 16.68 -4.61
C LEU A 149 2.24 17.31 -4.33
N ASP A 150 1.66 17.88 -5.38
CA ASP A 150 0.38 18.61 -5.31
C ASP A 150 -0.79 17.68 -4.93
N ASN A 151 -1.40 17.94 -3.77
CA ASN A 151 -2.48 17.14 -3.21
C ASN A 151 -3.75 17.14 -4.07
N GLU A 152 -4.10 18.25 -4.72
CA GLU A 152 -5.32 18.32 -5.53
C GLU A 152 -5.20 17.47 -6.80
N ARG A 153 -4.03 17.42 -7.41
CA ARG A 153 -3.78 16.54 -8.55
C ARG A 153 -3.87 15.07 -8.14
N VAL A 154 -3.33 14.72 -6.98
CA VAL A 154 -3.39 13.36 -6.44
C VAL A 154 -4.83 12.96 -6.14
N LYS A 155 -5.61 13.82 -5.49
CA LYS A 155 -7.03 13.60 -5.18
C LYS A 155 -7.86 13.34 -6.44
N ASN A 156 -7.66 14.16 -7.47
CA ASN A 156 -8.33 14.01 -8.75
C ASN A 156 -7.93 12.71 -9.48
N ALA A 157 -6.67 12.30 -9.40
CA ALA A 157 -6.19 11.04 -9.99
C ALA A 157 -6.82 9.83 -9.27
N LEU A 158 -6.85 9.83 -7.94
CA LEU A 158 -7.48 8.77 -7.14
C LEU A 158 -8.96 8.60 -7.45
N ALA A 159 -9.71 9.70 -7.58
CA ALA A 159 -11.14 9.67 -7.90
C ALA A 159 -11.46 9.08 -9.27
N ARG A 160 -10.50 9.11 -10.20
CA ARG A 160 -10.63 8.56 -11.57
C ARG A 160 -10.08 7.13 -11.69
N PHE A 161 -9.31 6.68 -10.71
CA PHE A 161 -8.66 5.38 -10.77
C PHE A 161 -9.70 4.26 -10.61
N SER A 162 -9.86 3.45 -11.64
CA SER A 162 -10.83 2.35 -11.73
C SER A 162 -10.21 0.95 -11.54
N GLY A 163 -8.93 0.89 -11.19
CA GLY A 163 -8.19 -0.36 -11.02
C GLY A 163 -7.21 -0.64 -12.14
N THR A 164 -6.54 -1.78 -12.05
CA THR A 164 -5.63 -2.31 -13.06
C THR A 164 -6.28 -3.49 -13.76
N GLU A 165 -5.98 -3.69 -15.04
CA GLU A 165 -6.40 -4.87 -15.79
C GLU A 165 -6.04 -6.16 -15.04
N ARG A 166 -6.88 -7.20 -15.16
CA ARG A 166 -6.75 -8.51 -14.50
C ARG A 166 -6.90 -8.52 -12.97
N ARG A 167 -7.28 -7.39 -12.35
CA ARG A 167 -7.67 -7.36 -10.94
C ARG A 167 -9.08 -6.80 -10.84
N PHE A 168 -10.07 -7.65 -10.42
CA PHE A 168 -11.48 -7.31 -10.37
C PHE A 168 -12.06 -6.82 -11.71
N GLU A 169 -11.58 -7.39 -12.81
CA GLU A 169 -12.14 -7.15 -14.13
C GLU A 169 -13.46 -7.92 -14.26
N TYR A 170 -14.53 -7.23 -14.66
CA TYR A 170 -15.79 -7.90 -15.02
C TYR A 170 -15.55 -8.66 -16.32
N ILE A 171 -15.49 -9.97 -16.22
CA ILE A 171 -15.52 -10.88 -17.36
C ILE A 171 -17.00 -11.20 -17.54
N GLY A 172 -17.67 -10.56 -18.51
CA GLY A 172 -19.09 -10.73 -18.78
C GLY A 172 -19.53 -12.20 -18.87
N GLU A 173 -20.86 -12.45 -18.74
CA GLU A 173 -21.48 -13.75 -18.99
C GLU A 173 -21.31 -14.20 -20.45
#